data_570b8f74182e5941521b12b8f0923b3f
#
_entry.id   570b8f74182e5941521b12b8f0923b3f
#
_cell.length_a   1.000
_cell.length_b   1.000
_cell.length_c   1.000
_cell.angle_alpha   90.00
_cell.angle_beta   90.00
_cell.angle_gamma   90.00
#
_symmetry.space_group_name_H-M   'P 1'
#
loop_
_entity.id
_entity.type
_entity.pdbx_description
1 polymer ?
#
loop_
_entity_poly.entity_id
_entity_poly.type
_entity_poly.pdbx_seq_one_letter_code
_entity_poly.pdbx_strand_id
1 'polypeptide(L)'
;MVKIDEYTLKTNLSIKKIEDSFLDPQSLSIWKIPSFIELLKESGFSATKHQIYLYKTIFLPLYLIGLILIAGSFTIKFTKTNAKKYFLILMGAVTGFLIHVLSETIYSLGIANKLPFWNVLVASIAPSFITILIGGFLVIHFERTN
;
A
#
# COMPACT_ATOMS: atom_id res chain seq x y z
N MET A 1 -48.08 -22.25 -2.29
CA MET A 1 -47.34 -21.68 -3.44
C MET A 1 -46.48 -20.45 -3.04
N VAL A 2 -45.87 -20.44 -1.85
CA VAL A 2 -45.16 -19.25 -1.31
C VAL A 2 -43.69 -19.55 -0.94
N LYS A 3 -43.18 -20.80 -1.18
CA LYS A 3 -41.82 -21.19 -0.79
C LYS A 3 -40.73 -21.11 -1.89
N ILE A 4 -41.11 -20.83 -3.14
CA ILE A 4 -40.14 -20.87 -4.27
C ILE A 4 -39.41 -19.54 -4.43
N ASP A 5 -40.04 -18.41 -4.13
CA ASP A 5 -39.40 -17.09 -4.31
C ASP A 5 -38.34 -16.76 -3.28
N GLU A 6 -38.47 -17.28 -2.05
CA GLU A 6 -37.50 -17.04 -0.98
C GLU A 6 -36.16 -17.77 -1.21
N TYR A 7 -36.21 -18.97 -1.79
CA TYR A 7 -35.01 -19.73 -2.14
C TYR A 7 -34.28 -19.14 -3.35
N THR A 8 -34.99 -18.61 -4.31
CA THR A 8 -34.42 -17.99 -5.52
C THR A 8 -33.74 -16.65 -5.16
N LEU A 9 -34.32 -15.86 -4.30
CA LEU A 9 -33.73 -14.60 -3.82
C LEU A 9 -32.45 -14.81 -3.00
N LYS A 10 -32.41 -15.80 -2.11
CA LYS A 10 -31.20 -16.13 -1.34
C LYS A 10 -30.08 -16.64 -2.22
N THR A 11 -30.40 -17.44 -3.23
CA THR A 11 -29.41 -17.99 -4.17
C THR A 11 -28.81 -16.92 -5.06
N ASN A 12 -29.62 -16.00 -5.60
CA ASN A 12 -29.14 -14.88 -6.41
C ASN A 12 -28.28 -13.92 -5.60
N LEU A 13 -28.65 -13.62 -4.34
CA LEU A 13 -27.83 -12.83 -3.43
C LEU A 13 -26.49 -13.53 -3.10
N SER A 14 -26.50 -14.85 -2.97
CA SER A 14 -25.28 -15.63 -2.71
C SER A 14 -24.34 -15.62 -3.92
N ILE A 15 -24.85 -15.79 -5.14
CA ILE A 15 -24.03 -15.75 -6.36
C ILE A 15 -23.45 -14.36 -6.57
N LYS A 16 -24.24 -13.31 -6.42
CA LYS A 16 -23.77 -11.93 -6.53
C LYS A 16 -22.71 -11.60 -5.47
N LYS A 17 -22.87 -12.07 -4.23
CA LYS A 17 -21.87 -11.91 -3.16
C LYS A 17 -20.57 -12.66 -3.46
N ILE A 18 -20.64 -13.83 -4.11
CA ILE A 18 -19.46 -14.58 -4.52
C ILE A 18 -18.75 -13.84 -5.65
N GLU A 19 -19.49 -13.37 -6.65
CA GLU A 19 -18.96 -12.59 -7.77
C GLU A 19 -18.28 -11.31 -7.29
N ASP A 20 -18.91 -10.57 -6.38
CA ASP A 20 -18.38 -9.38 -5.75
C ASP A 20 -17.12 -9.65 -4.92
N SER A 21 -16.98 -10.83 -4.30
CA SER A 21 -15.79 -11.18 -3.52
C SER A 21 -14.52 -11.33 -4.38
N PHE A 22 -14.67 -11.56 -5.67
CA PHE A 22 -13.58 -11.62 -6.64
C PHE A 22 -13.25 -10.28 -7.30
N LEU A 23 -14.04 -9.22 -7.03
CA LEU A 23 -13.73 -7.88 -7.54
C LEU A 23 -12.38 -7.41 -7.03
N ASP A 24 -11.55 -6.93 -7.96
CA ASP A 24 -10.27 -6.32 -7.58
C ASP A 24 -10.54 -5.00 -6.84
N PRO A 25 -9.91 -4.75 -5.68
CA PRO A 25 -10.03 -3.48 -4.96
C PRO A 25 -9.81 -2.25 -5.82
N GLN A 26 -8.98 -2.35 -6.87
CA GLN A 26 -8.68 -1.26 -7.79
C GLN A 26 -9.87 -0.89 -8.70
N SER A 27 -10.81 -1.80 -8.91
CA SER A 27 -12.01 -1.56 -9.72
C SER A 27 -13.09 -0.79 -8.96
N LEU A 28 -12.97 -0.71 -7.63
CA LEU A 28 -13.93 -0.04 -6.76
C LEU A 28 -13.50 1.41 -6.46
N SER A 29 -14.49 2.32 -6.43
CA SER A 29 -14.24 3.66 -5.90
C SER A 29 -13.84 3.58 -4.42
N ILE A 30 -12.82 4.36 -4.02
CA ILE A 30 -12.31 4.40 -2.64
C ILE A 30 -13.42 4.62 -1.60
N TRP A 31 -14.44 5.38 -1.95
CA TRP A 31 -15.58 5.67 -1.08
C TRP A 31 -16.52 4.47 -0.86
N LYS A 32 -16.49 3.49 -1.77
CA LYS A 32 -17.29 2.26 -1.68
C LYS A 32 -16.54 1.12 -0.98
N ILE A 33 -15.23 1.21 -0.84
CA ILE A 33 -14.40 0.15 -0.24
C ILE A 33 -14.79 -0.14 1.21
N PRO A 34 -15.05 0.85 2.10
CA PRO A 34 -15.43 0.55 3.48
C PRO A 34 -16.71 -0.28 3.59
N SER A 35 -17.76 0.10 2.87
CA SER A 35 -19.03 -0.66 2.88
C SER A 35 -18.87 -2.05 2.25
N PHE A 36 -17.99 -2.19 1.26
CA PHE A 36 -17.69 -3.46 0.65
C PHE A 36 -16.90 -4.39 1.58
N ILE A 37 -15.97 -3.85 2.38
CA ILE A 37 -15.25 -4.59 3.44
C ILE A 37 -16.23 -5.15 4.46
N GLU A 38 -17.23 -4.38 4.87
CA GLU A 38 -18.25 -4.80 5.81
C GLU A 38 -19.09 -5.94 5.24
N LEU A 39 -19.54 -5.79 4.00
CA LEU A 39 -20.26 -6.82 3.27
C LEU A 39 -19.49 -8.15 3.17
N LEU A 40 -18.19 -8.09 2.87
CA LEU A 40 -17.33 -9.27 2.82
C LEU A 40 -17.24 -9.97 4.19
N LYS A 41 -17.04 -9.19 5.26
CA LYS A 41 -16.96 -9.73 6.63
C LYS A 41 -18.26 -10.40 7.06
N GLU A 42 -19.40 -9.75 6.83
CA GLU A 42 -20.72 -10.32 7.13
C GLU A 42 -21.01 -11.59 6.34
N SER A 43 -20.46 -11.69 5.14
CA SER A 43 -20.59 -12.86 4.27
C SER A 43 -19.61 -13.98 4.58
N GLY A 44 -18.70 -13.80 5.59
CA GLY A 44 -17.68 -14.78 5.95
C GLY A 44 -16.47 -14.85 5.01
N PHE A 45 -16.33 -13.88 4.11
CA PHE A 45 -15.18 -13.80 3.19
C PHE A 45 -14.04 -12.95 3.78
N SER A 46 -12.81 -13.23 3.33
CA SER A 46 -11.65 -12.46 3.73
C SER A 46 -11.65 -11.07 3.06
N ALA A 47 -11.73 -10.02 3.87
CA ALA A 47 -11.65 -8.64 3.41
C ALA A 47 -10.22 -8.07 3.45
N THR A 48 -9.21 -8.89 3.78
CA THR A 48 -7.82 -8.45 4.02
C THR A 48 -7.24 -7.68 2.83
N LYS A 49 -7.43 -8.15 1.61
CA LYS A 49 -6.94 -7.48 0.39
C LYS A 49 -7.52 -6.08 0.23
N HIS A 50 -8.82 -5.93 0.47
CA HIS A 50 -9.53 -4.64 0.36
C HIS A 50 -9.14 -3.69 1.50
N GLN A 51 -8.93 -4.20 2.70
CA GLN A 51 -8.44 -3.41 3.84
C GLN A 51 -7.04 -2.86 3.59
N ILE A 52 -6.11 -3.70 3.12
CA ILE A 52 -4.74 -3.27 2.79
C ILE A 52 -4.77 -2.20 1.69
N TYR A 53 -5.58 -2.39 0.65
CA TYR A 53 -5.71 -1.42 -0.42
C TYR A 53 -6.25 -0.07 0.07
N LEU A 54 -7.27 -0.09 0.92
CA LEU A 54 -7.83 1.13 1.52
C LEU A 54 -6.78 1.89 2.33
N TYR A 55 -6.11 1.21 3.26
CA TYR A 55 -5.07 1.84 4.09
C TYR A 55 -3.86 2.28 3.26
N LYS A 56 -3.40 1.47 2.31
CA LYS A 56 -2.34 1.86 1.36
C LYS A 56 -2.69 3.18 0.67
N THR A 57 -3.92 3.33 0.21
CA THR A 57 -4.36 4.53 -0.50
C THR A 57 -4.46 5.74 0.43
N ILE A 58 -4.93 5.56 1.68
CA ILE A 58 -4.99 6.63 2.68
C ILE A 58 -3.58 7.11 3.06
N PHE A 59 -2.62 6.19 3.22
CA PHE A 59 -1.24 6.52 3.59
C PHE A 59 -0.34 6.83 2.39
N LEU A 60 -0.87 6.80 1.16
CA LEU A 60 -0.13 7.13 -0.06
C LEU A 60 0.49 8.54 -0.02
N PRO A 61 -0.20 9.61 0.44
CA PRO A 61 0.43 10.93 0.55
C PRO A 61 1.67 10.92 1.45
N LEU A 62 1.59 10.21 2.57
CA LEU A 62 2.70 10.07 3.52
C LEU A 62 3.89 9.32 2.89
N TYR A 63 3.60 8.26 2.14
CA TYR A 63 4.59 7.53 1.36
C TYR A 63 5.29 8.41 0.33
N LEU A 64 4.53 9.25 -0.40
CA LEU A 64 5.09 10.19 -1.38
C LEU A 64 5.99 11.24 -0.74
N ILE A 65 5.65 11.76 0.44
CA ILE A 65 6.50 12.67 1.20
C ILE A 65 7.85 12.00 1.50
N GLY A 66 7.85 10.74 1.93
CA GLY A 66 9.08 9.97 2.15
C GLY A 66 9.94 9.84 0.89
N LEU A 67 9.32 9.54 -0.26
CA LEU A 67 10.02 9.47 -1.55
C LEU A 67 10.62 10.82 -1.97
N ILE A 68 9.90 11.93 -1.73
CA ILE A 68 10.40 13.29 -2.00
C ILE A 68 11.62 13.60 -1.13
N LEU A 69 11.62 13.22 0.15
CA LEU A 69 12.76 13.39 1.04
C LEU A 69 13.98 12.62 0.55
N ILE A 70 13.78 11.38 0.08
CA ILE A 70 14.85 10.55 -0.48
C ILE A 70 15.42 11.21 -1.76
N ALA A 71 14.57 11.60 -2.70
CA ALA A 71 15.00 12.27 -3.92
C ALA A 71 15.73 13.59 -3.63
N GLY A 72 15.21 14.37 -2.68
CA GLY A 72 15.81 15.62 -2.21
C GLY A 72 17.20 15.42 -1.61
N SER A 73 17.40 14.34 -0.84
CA SER A 73 18.71 14.03 -0.23
C SER A 73 19.80 13.81 -1.29
N PHE A 74 19.48 13.10 -2.37
CA PHE A 74 20.42 12.92 -3.49
C PHE A 74 20.69 14.25 -4.22
N THR A 75 19.70 15.12 -4.34
CA THR A 75 19.86 16.46 -4.93
C THR A 75 20.80 17.34 -4.10
N ILE A 76 20.67 17.34 -2.77
CA ILE A 76 21.56 18.07 -1.86
C ILE A 76 23.01 17.58 -2.04
N LYS A 77 23.21 16.27 -2.01
CA LYS A 77 24.54 15.66 -2.22
C LYS A 77 25.12 16.02 -3.61
N PHE A 78 24.28 16.05 -4.63
CA PHE A 78 24.67 16.43 -5.98
C PHE A 78 25.21 17.87 -6.06
N THR A 79 24.51 18.83 -5.45
CA THR A 79 24.89 20.24 -5.47
C THR A 79 26.22 20.51 -4.76
N LYS A 80 26.56 19.68 -3.76
CA LYS A 80 27.73 19.86 -2.90
C LYS A 80 28.96 19.03 -3.31
N THR A 81 28.83 18.09 -4.21
CA THR A 81 29.89 17.17 -4.60
C THR A 81 30.20 17.27 -6.09
N ASN A 82 31.47 17.27 -6.46
CA ASN A 82 31.93 17.19 -7.86
C ASN A 82 31.73 15.79 -8.48
N ALA A 83 30.88 14.95 -7.89
CA ALA A 83 30.56 13.65 -8.42
C ALA A 83 29.83 13.74 -9.76
N LYS A 84 30.05 12.76 -10.63
CA LYS A 84 29.39 12.72 -11.94
C LYS A 84 27.86 12.76 -11.76
N LYS A 85 27.26 13.82 -12.25
CA LYS A 85 25.83 14.14 -12.16
C LYS A 85 24.90 12.93 -12.45
N TYR A 86 25.20 12.24 -13.54
CA TYR A 86 24.42 11.08 -13.97
C TYR A 86 24.45 9.91 -12.98
N PHE A 87 25.58 9.73 -12.28
CA PHE A 87 25.73 8.66 -11.30
C PHE A 87 24.81 8.89 -10.07
N LEU A 88 24.71 10.12 -9.58
CA LEU A 88 23.85 10.44 -8.43
C LEU A 88 22.37 10.35 -8.79
N ILE A 89 21.98 10.78 -10.00
CA ILE A 89 20.61 10.62 -10.51
C ILE A 89 20.27 9.12 -10.59
N LEU A 90 21.17 8.31 -11.16
CA LEU A 90 20.99 6.87 -11.27
C LEU A 90 20.86 6.22 -9.87
N MET A 91 21.72 6.59 -8.94
CA MET A 91 21.63 6.10 -7.56
C MET A 91 20.31 6.44 -6.89
N GLY A 92 19.81 7.67 -7.07
CA GLY A 92 18.51 8.09 -6.56
C GLY A 92 17.36 7.27 -7.16
N ALA A 93 17.38 7.05 -8.48
CA ALA A 93 16.39 6.25 -9.18
C ALA A 93 16.40 4.78 -8.72
N VAL A 94 17.58 4.17 -8.60
CA VAL A 94 17.74 2.79 -8.10
C VAL A 94 17.24 2.67 -6.66
N THR A 95 17.58 3.63 -5.80
CA THR A 95 17.11 3.64 -4.40
C THR A 95 15.59 3.74 -4.33
N GLY A 96 14.97 4.63 -5.08
CA GLY A 96 13.52 4.77 -5.14
C GLY A 96 12.84 3.49 -5.64
N PHE A 97 13.40 2.86 -6.68
CA PHE A 97 12.90 1.59 -7.21
C PHE A 97 12.99 0.46 -6.16
N LEU A 98 14.12 0.31 -5.49
CA LEU A 98 14.30 -0.70 -4.44
C LEU A 98 13.30 -0.51 -3.30
N ILE A 99 13.09 0.72 -2.85
CA ILE A 99 12.10 1.04 -1.82
C ILE A 99 10.69 0.69 -2.29
N HIS A 100 10.37 0.97 -3.54
CA HIS A 100 9.06 0.62 -4.11
C HIS A 100 8.84 -0.90 -4.12
N VAL A 101 9.81 -1.68 -4.61
CA VAL A 101 9.75 -3.15 -4.62
C VAL A 101 9.61 -3.70 -3.20
N LEU A 102 10.34 -3.14 -2.24
CA LEU A 102 10.28 -3.53 -0.83
C LEU A 102 8.89 -3.25 -0.24
N SER A 103 8.32 -2.10 -0.56
CA SER A 103 6.96 -1.72 -0.14
C SER A 103 5.90 -2.67 -0.69
N GLU A 104 5.95 -3.02 -1.98
CA GLU A 104 5.03 -3.98 -2.59
C GLU A 104 5.18 -5.39 -1.98
N THR A 105 6.41 -5.79 -1.64
CA THR A 105 6.67 -7.05 -0.93
C THR A 105 6.01 -7.06 0.44
N ILE A 106 6.11 -5.98 1.20
CA ILE A 106 5.47 -5.84 2.52
C ILE A 106 3.95 -5.94 2.39
N TYR A 107 3.33 -5.26 1.41
CA TYR A 107 1.89 -5.36 1.15
C TYR A 107 1.48 -6.79 0.80
N SER A 108 2.24 -7.48 -0.05
CA SER A 108 1.98 -8.86 -0.45
C SER A 108 2.06 -9.83 0.73
N LEU A 109 3.03 -9.66 1.62
CA LEU A 109 3.15 -10.44 2.85
C LEU A 109 1.98 -10.19 3.81
N GLY A 110 1.51 -8.94 3.89
CA GLY A 110 0.33 -8.57 4.67
C GLY A 110 -0.94 -9.24 4.14
N ILE A 111 -1.13 -9.29 2.83
CA ILE A 111 -2.26 -9.99 2.19
C ILE A 111 -2.19 -11.49 2.47
N ALA A 112 -1.00 -12.08 2.39
CA ALA A 112 -0.80 -13.51 2.61
C ALA A 112 -0.97 -13.92 4.09
N ASN A 113 -1.05 -12.96 5.02
CA ASN A 113 -1.18 -13.15 6.48
C ASN A 113 -0.18 -14.18 7.05
N LYS A 114 1.04 -14.22 6.48
CA LYS A 114 2.05 -15.22 6.83
C LYS A 114 2.86 -14.89 8.09
N LEU A 115 2.70 -13.69 8.63
CA LEU A 115 3.45 -13.23 9.79
C LEU A 115 2.52 -12.98 10.99
N PRO A 116 2.70 -13.66 12.13
CA PRO A 116 1.79 -13.61 13.27
C PRO A 116 1.68 -12.22 13.93
N PHE A 117 2.67 -11.34 13.71
CA PHE A 117 2.69 -9.97 14.26
C PHE A 117 2.21 -8.89 13.27
N TRP A 118 1.88 -9.28 12.04
CA TRP A 118 1.51 -8.33 10.99
C TRP A 118 -0.02 -8.21 10.89
N ASN A 119 -0.57 -7.37 11.72
CA ASN A 119 -1.93 -6.91 11.52
C ASN A 119 -2.00 -6.13 10.19
N VAL A 120 -3.15 -6.19 9.51
CA VAL A 120 -3.45 -5.45 8.26
C VAL A 120 -3.01 -3.99 8.32
N LEU A 121 -3.20 -3.34 9.48
CA LEU A 121 -2.77 -1.96 9.72
C LEU A 121 -1.25 -1.80 9.64
N VAL A 122 -0.49 -2.66 10.31
CA VAL A 122 0.98 -2.59 10.33
C VAL A 122 1.54 -2.80 8.92
N ALA A 123 1.06 -3.80 8.21
CA ALA A 123 1.48 -4.06 6.83
C ALA A 123 1.21 -2.87 5.90
N SER A 124 0.12 -2.13 6.14
CA SER A 124 -0.27 -1.00 5.29
C SER A 124 0.47 0.30 5.62
N ILE A 125 0.83 0.52 6.89
CA ILE A 125 1.45 1.76 7.38
C ILE A 125 2.98 1.67 7.34
N ALA A 126 3.55 0.49 7.58
CA ALA A 126 5.00 0.28 7.68
C ALA A 126 5.79 0.86 6.48
N PRO A 127 5.40 0.65 5.21
CA PRO A 127 6.13 1.20 4.08
C PRO A 127 6.24 2.72 4.11
N SER A 128 5.16 3.42 4.48
CA SER A 128 5.15 4.89 4.55
C SER A 128 6.08 5.41 5.65
N PHE A 129 6.05 4.80 6.83
CA PHE A 129 6.94 5.18 7.93
C PHE A 129 8.40 4.87 7.63
N ILE A 130 8.70 3.68 7.09
CA ILE A 130 10.06 3.28 6.69
C ILE A 130 10.62 4.29 5.67
N THR A 131 9.83 4.67 4.68
CA THR A 131 10.25 5.60 3.62
C THR A 131 10.56 7.00 4.19
N ILE A 132 9.75 7.49 5.12
CA ILE A 132 10.00 8.77 5.80
C ILE A 132 11.24 8.71 6.68
N LEU A 133 11.41 7.63 7.45
CA LEU A 133 12.61 7.46 8.31
C LEU A 133 13.89 7.41 7.48
N ILE A 134 13.89 6.64 6.40
CA ILE A 134 15.04 6.57 5.48
C ILE A 134 15.29 7.92 4.83
N GLY A 135 14.26 8.57 4.32
CA GLY A 135 14.37 9.89 3.67
C GLY A 135 14.88 10.96 4.63
N GLY A 136 14.31 11.04 5.84
CA GLY A 136 14.75 11.95 6.86
C GLY A 136 16.19 11.70 7.32
N PHE A 137 16.54 10.44 7.53
CA PHE A 137 17.92 10.05 7.88
C PHE A 137 18.92 10.47 6.78
N LEU A 138 18.61 10.21 5.51
CA LEU A 138 19.48 10.57 4.39
C LEU A 138 19.66 12.09 4.26
N VAL A 139 18.61 12.87 4.43
CA VAL A 139 18.68 14.34 4.43
C VAL A 139 19.63 14.83 5.51
N ILE A 140 19.42 14.39 6.75
CA ILE A 140 20.26 14.81 7.89
C ILE A 140 21.70 14.33 7.73
N HIS A 141 21.90 13.10 7.25
CA HIS A 141 23.23 12.54 7.06
C HIS A 141 24.01 13.30 5.98
N PHE A 142 23.39 13.61 4.85
CA PHE A 142 24.06 14.33 3.76
C PHE A 142 24.22 15.84 4.06
N GLU A 143 23.43 16.39 4.95
CA GLU A 143 23.63 17.75 5.44
C GLU A 143 24.80 17.84 6.42
N ARG A 144 24.97 16.84 7.29
CA ARG A 144 26.05 16.80 8.30
C ARG A 144 27.43 16.45 7.75
N THR A 145 27.50 15.73 6.64
CA THR A 145 28.78 15.24 6.07
C THR A 145 29.52 16.33 5.29
N ASN A 146 29.15 17.59 5.50
CA ASN A 146 29.79 18.80 4.98
C ASN A 146 30.10 19.74 6.17
#